data_2201c7276561b80a4b1b08c2ef3e4c9d
#
_entry.id   2201c7276561b80a4b1b08c2ef3e4c9d
#
_cell.length_a   1.000
_cell.length_b   1.000
_cell.length_c   1.000
_cell.angle_alpha   90.00
_cell.angle_beta   90.00
_cell.angle_gamma   90.00
#
_symmetry.space_group_name_H-M   'P 1'
#
loop_
_entity.id
_entity.type
_entity.pdbx_description
1 polymer ?
#
loop_
_entity_poly.entity_id
_entity_poly.type
_entity_poly.pdbx_seq_one_letter_code
_entity_poly.pdbx_strand_id
1 'polypeptide(L)'
;MKISTFLKASFLVVTLLLSNRGFSQDPNFYIFLCFGQSNMEGQGTVEAQDKKVNSRFQVLQSVNCSSLNRTKGKWYPAVPPLTRCWSGLSPADYFGRTMVENLPDSIRIGIINVSVAGCKIELYDKEGYTTYVASITETWLKNIIAEYNGNPYGYLVDMAKLAQKDGVIKGILLHQGESNTGDTQWPAKVKKIYNDLLNDLNLKSDSVPLLAGEVVHADQGGICASMNTIINRLPQSIPTSYVISSSKCTDANDNLHFNSAGYRELGKRYAKKMLQIMGYNGPLVGTEELMVAKDFSLEQNYPNPVSGETVIPFEIPTETFVSLKVFNNAGLEIKELAGKKYPAGKHTATFNARELLEGIYIYTLKTDDYTGSRKMIIEK
;
A
#
# COMPACT_ATOMS: atom_id res chain seq x y z
N MET A 1 62.38 45.89 -56.51
CA MET A 1 62.27 45.32 -55.18
C MET A 1 60.79 45.34 -54.81
N LYS A 2 60.08 44.16 -54.92
CA LYS A 2 58.61 44.04 -54.66
C LYS A 2 58.45 43.25 -53.33
N ILE A 3 57.90 43.89 -52.32
CA ILE A 3 57.56 43.25 -51.04
C ILE A 3 56.13 42.70 -51.16
N SER A 4 56.00 41.39 -51.09
CA SER A 4 54.73 40.67 -51.11
C SER A 4 54.25 40.54 -49.65
N THR A 5 53.08 41.10 -49.34
CA THR A 5 52.42 41.02 -48.01
C THR A 5 51.49 39.83 -48.04
N PHE A 6 51.81 38.78 -47.24
CA PHE A 6 50.93 37.61 -47.03
C PHE A 6 49.91 37.98 -45.95
N LEU A 7 48.63 38.05 -46.33
CA LEU A 7 47.50 38.15 -45.43
C LEU A 7 47.17 36.74 -44.90
N LYS A 8 47.40 36.49 -43.59
CA LYS A 8 46.92 35.25 -42.93
C LYS A 8 45.49 35.47 -42.47
N ALA A 9 44.56 34.84 -43.16
CA ALA A 9 43.17 34.74 -42.72
C ALA A 9 43.05 33.65 -41.63
N SER A 10 42.86 34.07 -40.36
CA SER A 10 42.52 33.13 -39.26
C SER A 10 41.02 32.81 -39.29
N PHE A 11 40.68 31.58 -39.67
CA PHE A 11 39.34 31.05 -39.57
C PHE A 11 39.07 30.70 -38.07
N LEU A 12 38.26 31.49 -37.41
CA LEU A 12 37.75 31.20 -36.06
C LEU A 12 36.58 30.21 -36.20
N VAL A 13 36.83 28.93 -35.97
CA VAL A 13 35.75 27.92 -35.87
C VAL A 13 35.08 28.06 -34.51
N VAL A 14 33.95 28.75 -34.49
CA VAL A 14 33.06 28.77 -33.31
C VAL A 14 32.26 27.47 -33.31
N THR A 15 32.73 26.48 -32.58
CA THR A 15 31.95 25.27 -32.26
C THR A 15 30.84 25.67 -31.30
N LEU A 16 29.62 25.87 -31.78
CA LEU A 16 28.41 25.92 -30.97
C LEU A 16 28.21 24.54 -30.35
N LEU A 17 28.63 24.38 -29.12
CA LEU A 17 28.17 23.30 -28.25
C LEU A 17 26.68 23.54 -27.95
N LEU A 18 25.82 23.02 -28.83
CA LEU A 18 24.42 22.80 -28.51
C LEU A 18 24.39 21.80 -27.36
N SER A 19 24.40 22.30 -26.13
CA SER A 19 24.02 21.49 -24.97
C SER A 19 22.57 21.07 -25.19
N ASN A 20 22.35 19.90 -25.75
CA ASN A 20 21.10 19.18 -25.60
C ASN A 20 20.90 19.02 -24.07
N ARG A 21 20.16 19.94 -23.47
CA ARG A 21 19.54 19.69 -22.18
C ARG A 21 18.52 18.60 -22.42
N GLY A 22 18.98 17.35 -22.51
CA GLY A 22 18.09 16.22 -22.30
C GLY A 22 17.46 16.46 -20.94
N PHE A 23 16.14 16.59 -20.91
CA PHE A 23 15.40 16.56 -19.67
C PHE A 23 15.67 15.19 -19.05
N SER A 24 16.64 15.13 -18.13
CA SER A 24 16.89 13.95 -17.31
C SER A 24 15.70 13.79 -16.39
N GLN A 25 15.19 12.56 -16.25
CA GLN A 25 14.22 12.20 -15.23
C GLN A 25 14.68 12.77 -13.88
N ASP A 26 13.78 13.43 -13.14
CA ASP A 26 14.07 13.83 -11.77
C ASP A 26 14.12 12.57 -10.89
N PRO A 27 15.31 12.18 -10.37
CA PRO A 27 15.45 10.97 -9.56
C PRO A 27 14.70 11.06 -8.23
N ASN A 28 14.28 12.26 -7.82
CA ASN A 28 13.54 12.53 -6.59
C ASN A 28 12.02 12.65 -6.84
N PHE A 29 11.55 12.48 -8.06
CA PHE A 29 10.13 12.39 -8.35
C PHE A 29 9.72 10.93 -8.51
N TYR A 30 9.18 10.33 -7.45
CA TYR A 30 8.76 8.94 -7.40
C TYR A 30 7.33 8.80 -7.91
N ILE A 31 7.14 8.02 -8.96
CA ILE A 31 5.87 7.83 -9.63
C ILE A 31 5.33 6.44 -9.35
N PHE A 32 4.03 6.35 -9.06
CA PHE A 32 3.34 5.09 -8.82
C PHE A 32 2.17 4.94 -9.80
N LEU A 33 2.08 3.76 -10.40
CA LEU A 33 0.99 3.40 -11.29
C LEU A 33 -0.12 2.76 -10.48
N CYS A 34 -1.35 3.20 -10.66
CA CYS A 34 -2.53 2.62 -10.01
C CYS A 34 -3.47 2.10 -11.07
N PHE A 35 -3.94 0.86 -10.92
CA PHE A 35 -4.97 0.28 -11.78
C PHE A 35 -5.85 -0.69 -11.00
N GLY A 36 -7.03 -0.98 -11.51
CA GLY A 36 -7.98 -1.86 -10.86
C GLY A 36 -9.43 -1.51 -11.20
N GLN A 37 -10.32 -1.76 -10.24
CA GLN A 37 -11.74 -1.47 -10.42
C GLN A 37 -12.23 -0.36 -9.48
N SER A 38 -13.52 -0.36 -9.13
CA SER A 38 -14.18 0.73 -8.38
C SER A 38 -13.44 1.15 -7.10
N ASN A 39 -12.91 0.21 -6.32
CA ASN A 39 -12.19 0.52 -5.10
C ASN A 39 -10.83 1.21 -5.36
N MET A 40 -10.18 1.02 -6.52
CA MET A 40 -9.00 1.81 -6.90
C MET A 40 -9.40 3.10 -7.63
N GLU A 41 -10.50 3.08 -8.39
CA GLU A 41 -11.02 4.28 -9.03
C GLU A 41 -11.39 5.36 -8.02
N GLY A 42 -12.00 4.96 -6.91
CA GLY A 42 -12.41 5.81 -5.79
C GLY A 42 -13.93 5.99 -5.71
N GLN A 43 -14.51 5.44 -4.63
CA GLN A 43 -15.95 5.54 -4.35
C GLN A 43 -16.23 6.26 -3.02
N GLY A 44 -15.17 6.62 -2.26
CA GLY A 44 -15.33 7.31 -0.98
C GLY A 44 -15.74 8.77 -1.16
N THR A 45 -16.57 9.26 -0.24
CA THR A 45 -16.93 10.68 -0.17
C THR A 45 -15.69 11.51 0.14
N VAL A 46 -15.44 12.55 -0.66
CA VAL A 46 -14.34 13.50 -0.43
C VAL A 46 -14.77 14.51 0.64
N GLU A 47 -14.10 14.47 1.78
CA GLU A 47 -14.38 15.35 2.92
C GLU A 47 -13.43 16.56 2.96
N ALA A 48 -13.67 17.49 3.88
CA ALA A 48 -12.88 18.73 3.98
C ALA A 48 -11.37 18.46 4.23
N GLN A 49 -11.06 17.44 5.04
CA GLN A 49 -9.69 17.03 5.33
C GLN A 49 -8.95 16.53 4.09
N ASP A 50 -9.66 15.93 3.14
CA ASP A 50 -9.06 15.34 1.92
C ASP A 50 -8.69 16.41 0.88
N LYS A 51 -9.21 17.64 1.04
CA LYS A 51 -8.93 18.75 0.12
C LYS A 51 -7.61 19.47 0.40
N LYS A 52 -7.01 19.25 1.58
CA LYS A 52 -5.68 19.78 1.92
C LYS A 52 -4.61 18.77 1.50
N VAL A 53 -3.77 19.13 0.54
CA VAL A 53 -2.74 18.25 -0.02
C VAL A 53 -1.39 18.95 0.01
N ASN A 54 -0.35 18.22 0.39
CA ASN A 54 1.02 18.69 0.29
C ASN A 54 1.39 18.86 -1.19
N SER A 55 2.03 19.97 -1.56
CA SER A 55 2.40 20.27 -2.96
C SER A 55 3.37 19.26 -3.57
N ARG A 56 4.10 18.51 -2.75
CA ARG A 56 4.96 17.40 -3.18
C ARG A 56 4.18 16.17 -3.66
N PHE A 57 2.89 16.06 -3.31
CA PHE A 57 2.01 14.99 -3.78
C PHE A 57 1.21 15.46 -4.99
N GLN A 58 1.42 14.80 -6.13
CA GLN A 58 0.89 15.19 -7.42
C GLN A 58 0.15 14.04 -8.12
N VAL A 59 -0.79 14.36 -8.97
CA VAL A 59 -1.48 13.43 -9.87
C VAL A 59 -1.25 13.84 -11.32
N LEU A 60 -0.87 12.87 -12.17
CA LEU A 60 -0.94 13.06 -13.62
C LEU A 60 -2.37 12.79 -14.07
N GLN A 61 -3.07 13.86 -14.46
CA GLN A 61 -4.48 13.73 -14.80
C GLN A 61 -4.67 12.78 -15.98
N SER A 62 -5.42 11.70 -15.79
CA SER A 62 -5.62 10.67 -16.80
C SER A 62 -6.67 11.03 -17.85
N VAL A 63 -7.69 11.82 -17.50
CA VAL A 63 -8.73 12.28 -18.42
C VAL A 63 -8.94 13.79 -18.29
N ASN A 64 -9.47 14.45 -19.35
CA ASN A 64 -9.85 15.86 -19.23
C ASN A 64 -10.98 16.03 -18.20
N CYS A 65 -10.82 16.97 -17.28
CA CYS A 65 -11.78 17.25 -16.24
C CYS A 65 -12.02 18.75 -16.11
N SER A 66 -12.97 19.28 -16.86
CA SER A 66 -13.30 20.71 -16.87
C SER A 66 -13.82 21.22 -15.53
N SER A 67 -14.59 20.40 -14.80
CA SER A 67 -15.08 20.75 -13.45
C SER A 67 -13.99 20.99 -12.41
N LEU A 68 -12.80 20.43 -12.63
CA LEU A 68 -11.61 20.61 -11.79
C LEU A 68 -10.53 21.47 -12.46
N ASN A 69 -10.79 22.03 -13.63
CA ASN A 69 -9.79 22.73 -14.45
C ASN A 69 -8.52 21.90 -14.70
N ARG A 70 -8.69 20.58 -14.92
CA ARG A 70 -7.57 19.66 -15.16
C ARG A 70 -7.60 19.11 -16.60
N THR A 71 -6.44 19.12 -17.21
CA THR A 71 -6.22 18.61 -18.58
C THR A 71 -5.44 17.30 -18.52
N LYS A 72 -5.84 16.33 -19.32
CA LYS A 72 -5.11 15.07 -19.52
C LYS A 72 -3.62 15.30 -19.75
N GLY A 73 -2.77 14.49 -19.12
CA GLY A 73 -1.32 14.50 -19.31
C GLY A 73 -0.61 15.68 -18.64
N LYS A 74 -1.27 16.38 -17.72
CA LYS A 74 -0.67 17.45 -16.89
C LYS A 74 -0.66 17.05 -15.43
N TRP A 75 0.41 17.45 -14.72
CA TRP A 75 0.53 17.28 -13.29
C TRP A 75 -0.22 18.35 -12.52
N TYR A 76 -0.92 17.94 -11.47
CA TYR A 76 -1.65 18.81 -10.55
C TYR A 76 -1.41 18.36 -9.11
N PRO A 77 -1.56 19.25 -8.09
CA PRO A 77 -1.69 18.80 -6.71
C PRO A 77 -2.75 17.71 -6.61
N ALA A 78 -2.45 16.62 -5.92
CA ALA A 78 -3.29 15.43 -5.87
C ALA A 78 -4.51 15.60 -4.95
N VAL A 79 -5.31 16.65 -5.18
CA VAL A 79 -6.61 16.82 -4.52
C VAL A 79 -7.59 15.85 -5.16
N PRO A 80 -8.30 14.99 -4.39
CA PRO A 80 -9.25 14.05 -4.98
C PRO A 80 -10.38 14.75 -5.77
N PRO A 81 -10.93 14.09 -6.79
CA PRO A 81 -10.63 12.73 -7.25
C PRO A 81 -9.33 12.62 -8.04
N LEU A 82 -8.66 11.46 -7.96
CA LEU A 82 -7.38 11.22 -8.64
C LEU A 82 -7.51 10.44 -9.95
N THR A 83 -8.69 9.94 -10.27
CA THR A 83 -8.94 9.07 -11.43
C THR A 83 -9.75 9.80 -12.50
N ARG A 84 -11.06 9.83 -12.34
CA ARG A 84 -12.01 10.49 -13.25
C ARG A 84 -12.75 11.61 -12.51
N CYS A 85 -13.38 12.51 -13.24
CA CYS A 85 -14.08 13.68 -12.65
C CYS A 85 -15.19 13.32 -11.65
N TRP A 86 -15.78 12.15 -11.80
CA TRP A 86 -16.91 11.65 -11.01
C TRP A 86 -16.50 10.66 -9.93
N SER A 87 -15.24 10.26 -9.90
CA SER A 87 -14.75 9.36 -8.85
C SER A 87 -14.63 10.12 -7.51
N GLY A 88 -14.45 9.35 -6.45
CA GLY A 88 -14.31 9.86 -5.10
C GLY A 88 -12.92 9.67 -4.53
N LEU A 89 -12.85 9.52 -3.20
CA LEU A 89 -11.65 9.16 -2.49
C LEU A 89 -11.26 7.71 -2.77
N SER A 90 -9.98 7.44 -2.96
CA SER A 90 -9.40 6.13 -3.25
C SER A 90 -8.23 5.82 -2.31
N PRO A 91 -7.73 4.57 -2.25
CA PRO A 91 -6.53 4.27 -1.47
C PRO A 91 -5.29 5.05 -1.93
N ALA A 92 -5.21 5.41 -3.23
CA ALA A 92 -4.11 6.17 -3.80
C ALA A 92 -3.93 7.55 -3.16
N ASP A 93 -5.02 8.15 -2.65
CA ASP A 93 -5.00 9.46 -1.98
C ASP A 93 -4.15 9.42 -0.71
N TYR A 94 -4.45 8.49 0.19
CA TYR A 94 -3.72 8.39 1.46
C TYR A 94 -2.41 7.61 1.33
N PHE A 95 -2.25 6.83 0.27
CA PHE A 95 -0.93 6.34 -0.10
C PHE A 95 0.03 7.50 -0.36
N GLY A 96 -0.28 8.40 -1.27
CA GLY A 96 0.62 9.50 -1.63
C GLY A 96 0.86 10.49 -0.48
N ARG A 97 -0.17 10.81 0.31
CA ARG A 97 -0.08 11.65 1.50
C ARG A 97 0.90 11.07 2.51
N THR A 98 0.72 9.80 2.88
CA THR A 98 1.58 9.11 3.84
C THR A 98 3.01 8.98 3.32
N MET A 99 3.20 8.76 2.01
CA MET A 99 4.53 8.75 1.42
C MET A 99 5.26 10.10 1.60
N VAL A 100 4.63 11.23 1.26
CA VAL A 100 5.27 12.56 1.39
C VAL A 100 5.49 12.98 2.84
N GLU A 101 4.67 12.51 3.77
CA GLU A 101 4.82 12.77 5.20
C GLU A 101 6.04 12.06 5.81
N ASN A 102 6.45 10.94 5.22
CA ASN A 102 7.49 10.06 5.75
C ASN A 102 8.78 10.03 4.91
N LEU A 103 8.81 10.72 3.79
CA LEU A 103 9.99 10.83 2.93
C LEU A 103 10.63 12.22 3.04
N PRO A 104 11.95 12.33 2.80
CA PRO A 104 12.66 13.61 2.80
C PRO A 104 11.96 14.67 1.94
N ASP A 105 12.07 15.93 2.32
CA ASP A 105 11.41 17.04 1.62
C ASP A 105 11.83 17.21 0.16
N SER A 106 12.97 16.68 -0.23
CA SER A 106 13.43 16.63 -1.61
C SER A 106 12.64 15.66 -2.49
N ILE A 107 11.90 14.70 -1.89
CA ILE A 107 11.15 13.67 -2.63
C ILE A 107 9.74 14.16 -2.92
N ARG A 108 9.34 14.06 -4.19
CA ARG A 108 7.97 14.27 -4.67
C ARG A 108 7.32 12.94 -5.00
N ILE A 109 6.02 12.84 -4.84
CA ILE A 109 5.23 11.64 -5.18
C ILE A 109 4.25 11.97 -6.29
N GLY A 110 4.24 11.16 -7.33
CA GLY A 110 3.29 11.23 -8.45
C GLY A 110 2.42 9.98 -8.53
N ILE A 111 1.13 10.19 -8.78
CA ILE A 111 0.17 9.09 -9.02
C ILE A 111 -0.34 9.18 -10.46
N ILE A 112 -0.43 8.02 -11.11
CA ILE A 112 -1.19 7.80 -12.33
C ILE A 112 -2.24 6.77 -12.00
N ASN A 113 -3.53 7.11 -12.11
CA ASN A 113 -4.60 6.18 -11.84
C ASN A 113 -5.45 5.97 -13.11
N VAL A 114 -5.43 4.73 -13.63
CA VAL A 114 -6.27 4.28 -14.73
C VAL A 114 -7.05 3.07 -14.24
N SER A 115 -8.17 3.33 -13.59
CA SER A 115 -9.04 2.31 -13.01
C SER A 115 -10.44 2.41 -13.60
N VAL A 116 -11.12 1.26 -13.71
CA VAL A 116 -12.43 1.12 -14.35
C VAL A 116 -13.39 0.38 -13.42
N ALA A 117 -14.35 1.10 -12.87
CA ALA A 117 -15.37 0.50 -12.00
C ALA A 117 -16.04 -0.71 -12.66
N GLY A 118 -16.28 -1.79 -11.89
CA GLY A 118 -17.00 -2.99 -12.33
C GLY A 118 -16.24 -3.91 -13.29
N CYS A 119 -15.02 -3.56 -13.71
CA CYS A 119 -14.30 -4.40 -14.67
C CYS A 119 -13.71 -5.66 -14.04
N LYS A 120 -13.57 -6.70 -14.84
CA LYS A 120 -12.70 -7.84 -14.55
C LYS A 120 -11.25 -7.49 -14.88
N ILE A 121 -10.32 -8.28 -14.31
CA ILE A 121 -8.87 -8.12 -14.52
C ILE A 121 -8.48 -8.28 -15.99
N GLU A 122 -9.26 -9.03 -16.76
CA GLU A 122 -9.10 -9.27 -18.19
C GLU A 122 -9.12 -7.98 -19.03
N LEU A 123 -9.70 -6.89 -18.50
CA LEU A 123 -9.65 -5.58 -19.16
C LEU A 123 -8.24 -5.04 -19.32
N TYR A 124 -7.32 -5.47 -18.46
CA TYR A 124 -5.91 -5.08 -18.50
C TYR A 124 -5.01 -6.12 -19.17
N ASP A 125 -5.56 -7.19 -19.73
CA ASP A 125 -4.78 -8.14 -20.54
C ASP A 125 -4.42 -7.49 -21.89
N LYS A 126 -3.14 -7.30 -22.14
CA LYS A 126 -2.61 -6.62 -23.34
C LYS A 126 -3.12 -7.20 -24.65
N GLU A 127 -3.23 -8.52 -24.75
CA GLU A 127 -3.71 -9.21 -25.96
C GLU A 127 -5.20 -9.56 -25.88
N GLY A 128 -5.69 -9.89 -24.69
CA GLY A 128 -7.03 -10.47 -24.49
C GLY A 128 -8.14 -9.46 -24.22
N TYR A 129 -7.83 -8.19 -23.92
CA TYR A 129 -8.84 -7.21 -23.50
C TYR A 129 -9.97 -7.00 -24.51
N THR A 130 -9.69 -7.10 -25.81
CA THR A 130 -10.71 -6.91 -26.85
C THR A 130 -11.83 -7.93 -26.76
N THR A 131 -11.49 -9.20 -26.46
CA THR A 131 -12.46 -10.27 -26.23
C THR A 131 -13.34 -9.96 -25.01
N TYR A 132 -12.73 -9.48 -23.93
CA TYR A 132 -13.47 -9.07 -22.74
C TYR A 132 -14.38 -7.88 -23.03
N VAL A 133 -13.88 -6.83 -23.68
CA VAL A 133 -14.66 -5.64 -24.04
C VAL A 133 -15.85 -6.00 -24.95
N ALA A 134 -15.66 -6.92 -25.91
CA ALA A 134 -16.72 -7.40 -26.77
C ALA A 134 -17.83 -8.16 -26.01
N SER A 135 -17.49 -8.78 -24.88
CA SER A 135 -18.45 -9.52 -24.04
C SER A 135 -19.27 -8.63 -23.10
N ILE A 136 -18.88 -7.37 -22.91
CA ILE A 136 -19.57 -6.43 -22.01
C ILE A 136 -20.92 -6.05 -22.64
N THR A 137 -21.98 -6.12 -21.83
CA THR A 137 -23.32 -5.69 -22.21
C THR A 137 -23.67 -4.32 -21.64
N GLU A 138 -23.13 -3.99 -20.50
CA GLU A 138 -23.42 -2.80 -19.70
C GLU A 138 -22.90 -1.52 -20.38
N THR A 139 -23.82 -0.67 -20.82
CA THR A 139 -23.48 0.60 -21.50
C THR A 139 -22.64 1.52 -20.62
N TRP A 140 -22.92 1.58 -19.32
CA TRP A 140 -22.15 2.42 -18.40
C TRP A 140 -20.66 1.99 -18.34
N LEU A 141 -20.40 0.68 -18.33
CA LEU A 141 -19.03 0.16 -18.31
C LEU A 141 -18.31 0.45 -19.63
N LYS A 142 -19.00 0.28 -20.78
CA LYS A 142 -18.46 0.68 -22.09
C LYS A 142 -18.12 2.15 -22.13
N ASN A 143 -18.94 3.03 -21.57
CA ASN A 143 -18.68 4.47 -21.52
C ASN A 143 -17.42 4.79 -20.71
N ILE A 144 -17.21 4.13 -19.55
CA ILE A 144 -15.98 4.30 -18.77
C ILE A 144 -14.75 3.85 -19.57
N ILE A 145 -14.83 2.69 -20.21
CA ILE A 145 -13.73 2.14 -21.01
C ILE A 145 -13.40 3.08 -22.19
N ALA A 146 -14.41 3.70 -22.77
CA ALA A 146 -14.22 4.66 -23.87
C ALA A 146 -13.43 5.91 -23.45
N GLU A 147 -13.52 6.37 -22.18
CA GLU A 147 -12.69 7.46 -21.68
C GLU A 147 -11.19 7.14 -21.72
N TYR A 148 -10.84 5.85 -21.75
CA TYR A 148 -9.48 5.32 -21.89
C TYR A 148 -9.21 4.77 -23.30
N ASN A 149 -9.80 5.37 -24.32
CA ASN A 149 -9.66 4.98 -25.75
C ASN A 149 -10.01 3.51 -26.03
N GLY A 150 -10.87 2.89 -25.23
CA GLY A 150 -11.26 1.49 -25.37
C GLY A 150 -10.20 0.47 -24.91
N ASN A 151 -9.04 0.92 -24.46
CA ASN A 151 -7.91 0.08 -24.04
C ASN A 151 -7.23 0.65 -22.79
N PRO A 152 -7.77 0.40 -21.60
CA PRO A 152 -7.19 0.90 -20.34
C PRO A 152 -5.74 0.46 -20.07
N TYR A 153 -5.34 -0.75 -20.50
CA TYR A 153 -3.95 -1.19 -20.39
C TYR A 153 -3.01 -0.30 -21.22
N GLY A 154 -3.26 -0.19 -22.51
CA GLY A 154 -2.45 0.66 -23.40
C GLY A 154 -2.44 2.12 -22.97
N TYR A 155 -3.58 2.59 -22.48
CA TYR A 155 -3.71 3.94 -21.93
C TYR A 155 -2.85 4.17 -20.69
N LEU A 156 -2.81 3.21 -19.74
CA LEU A 156 -1.93 3.25 -18.58
C LEU A 156 -0.46 3.30 -19.01
N VAL A 157 -0.07 2.49 -19.99
CA VAL A 157 1.30 2.46 -20.54
C VAL A 157 1.67 3.81 -21.17
N ASP A 158 0.78 4.42 -21.95
CA ASP A 158 1.01 5.73 -22.57
C ASP A 158 1.18 6.85 -21.54
N MET A 159 0.32 6.86 -20.51
CA MET A 159 0.42 7.81 -19.40
C MET A 159 1.71 7.60 -18.59
N ALA A 160 2.10 6.35 -18.38
CA ALA A 160 3.34 6.00 -17.69
C ALA A 160 4.58 6.45 -18.47
N LYS A 161 4.62 6.23 -19.79
CA LYS A 161 5.70 6.73 -20.68
C LYS A 161 5.79 8.25 -20.69
N LEU A 162 4.65 8.93 -20.62
CA LEU A 162 4.64 10.38 -20.49
C LEU A 162 5.29 10.82 -19.18
N ALA A 163 4.90 10.18 -18.07
CA ALA A 163 5.41 10.49 -16.74
C ALA A 163 6.89 10.13 -16.55
N GLN A 164 7.38 9.09 -17.21
CA GLN A 164 8.81 8.72 -17.19
C GLN A 164 9.73 9.82 -17.74
N LYS A 165 9.20 10.82 -18.43
CA LYS A 165 9.98 12.00 -18.84
C LYS A 165 10.27 12.93 -17.66
N ASP A 166 9.44 12.89 -16.63
CA ASP A 166 9.48 13.81 -15.50
C ASP A 166 10.08 13.16 -14.24
N GLY A 167 9.87 11.84 -14.05
CA GLY A 167 10.31 11.14 -12.83
C GLY A 167 10.45 9.63 -12.99
N VAL A 168 10.69 8.93 -11.90
CA VAL A 168 11.03 7.50 -11.85
C VAL A 168 9.85 6.68 -11.32
N ILE A 169 9.40 5.68 -12.07
CA ILE A 169 8.38 4.73 -11.60
C ILE A 169 8.98 3.84 -10.52
N LYS A 170 8.38 3.83 -9.32
CA LYS A 170 8.86 3.14 -8.11
C LYS A 170 7.96 2.02 -7.62
N GLY A 171 6.76 1.87 -8.16
CA GLY A 171 5.85 0.81 -7.74
C GLY A 171 4.53 0.84 -8.49
N ILE A 172 3.77 -0.23 -8.33
CA ILE A 172 2.46 -0.41 -8.93
C ILE A 172 1.47 -0.77 -7.82
N LEU A 173 0.34 -0.09 -7.77
CA LEU A 173 -0.76 -0.35 -6.85
C LEU A 173 -1.94 -0.95 -7.62
N LEU A 174 -2.37 -2.11 -7.19
CA LEU A 174 -3.53 -2.83 -7.74
C LEU A 174 -4.61 -2.95 -6.66
N HIS A 175 -5.85 -2.60 -7.02
CA HIS A 175 -7.01 -2.97 -6.21
C HIS A 175 -8.12 -3.48 -7.13
N GLN A 176 -8.23 -4.81 -7.20
CA GLN A 176 -9.17 -5.50 -8.07
C GLN A 176 -9.40 -6.92 -7.53
N GLY A 177 -10.56 -7.47 -7.71
CA GLY A 177 -10.88 -8.83 -7.32
C GLY A 177 -12.38 -9.09 -7.25
N GLU A 178 -13.18 -8.08 -6.93
CA GLU A 178 -14.62 -8.22 -6.70
C GLU A 178 -15.32 -8.82 -7.92
N SER A 179 -15.02 -8.33 -9.12
CA SER A 179 -15.59 -8.85 -10.39
C SER A 179 -14.99 -10.18 -10.83
N ASN A 180 -13.90 -10.63 -10.16
CA ASN A 180 -13.26 -11.93 -10.40
C ASN A 180 -13.41 -12.88 -9.19
N THR A 181 -14.37 -12.64 -8.28
CA THR A 181 -14.57 -13.49 -7.09
C THR A 181 -14.70 -14.97 -7.48
N GLY A 182 -13.83 -15.81 -6.89
CA GLY A 182 -13.76 -17.24 -7.19
C GLY A 182 -12.85 -17.62 -8.37
N ASP A 183 -12.27 -16.66 -9.08
CA ASP A 183 -11.35 -16.93 -10.19
C ASP A 183 -9.96 -17.35 -9.68
N THR A 184 -9.72 -18.63 -9.57
CA THR A 184 -8.44 -19.19 -9.10
C THR A 184 -7.27 -18.89 -10.03
N GLN A 185 -7.50 -18.47 -11.27
CA GLN A 185 -6.47 -18.05 -12.24
C GLN A 185 -6.09 -16.57 -12.12
N TRP A 186 -6.79 -15.81 -11.28
CA TRP A 186 -6.54 -14.39 -11.12
C TRP A 186 -5.06 -14.05 -10.82
N PRO A 187 -4.31 -14.78 -9.96
CA PRO A 187 -2.89 -14.49 -9.73
C PRO A 187 -2.02 -14.65 -10.99
N ALA A 188 -2.34 -15.63 -11.83
CA ALA A 188 -1.63 -15.83 -13.10
C ALA A 188 -1.93 -14.73 -14.12
N LYS A 189 -3.19 -14.26 -14.18
CA LYS A 189 -3.60 -13.13 -15.02
C LYS A 189 -2.91 -11.84 -14.59
N VAL A 190 -2.88 -11.57 -13.28
CA VAL A 190 -2.15 -10.40 -12.72
C VAL A 190 -0.66 -10.49 -13.02
N LYS A 191 -0.05 -11.68 -12.89
CA LYS A 191 1.36 -11.89 -13.24
C LYS A 191 1.65 -11.52 -14.69
N LYS A 192 0.78 -11.94 -15.62
CA LYS A 192 0.93 -11.60 -17.03
C LYS A 192 0.90 -10.08 -17.24
N ILE A 193 -0.12 -9.40 -16.70
CA ILE A 193 -0.28 -7.95 -16.80
C ILE A 193 0.92 -7.21 -16.19
N TYR A 194 1.39 -7.64 -15.02
CA TYR A 194 2.55 -7.05 -14.37
C TYR A 194 3.82 -7.19 -15.22
N ASN A 195 4.08 -8.37 -15.78
CA ASN A 195 5.21 -8.59 -16.67
C ASN A 195 5.12 -7.75 -17.95
N ASP A 196 3.91 -7.63 -18.53
CA ASP A 196 3.68 -6.79 -19.71
C ASP A 196 3.97 -5.31 -19.38
N LEU A 197 3.52 -4.80 -18.24
CA LEU A 197 3.84 -3.44 -17.78
C LEU A 197 5.34 -3.24 -17.59
N LEU A 198 6.05 -4.18 -16.97
CA LEU A 198 7.50 -4.10 -16.79
C LEU A 198 8.22 -4.06 -18.15
N ASN A 199 7.82 -4.90 -19.10
CA ASN A 199 8.40 -4.97 -20.42
C ASN A 199 8.13 -3.69 -21.23
N ASP A 200 6.86 -3.24 -21.30
CA ASP A 200 6.46 -2.08 -22.12
C ASP A 200 7.03 -0.75 -21.61
N LEU A 201 7.36 -0.69 -20.30
CA LEU A 201 7.92 0.49 -19.65
C LEU A 201 9.43 0.37 -19.37
N ASN A 202 10.06 -0.75 -19.77
CA ASN A 202 11.46 -1.05 -19.51
C ASN A 202 11.83 -0.96 -18.01
N LEU A 203 11.03 -1.60 -17.17
CA LEU A 203 11.16 -1.63 -15.71
C LEU A 203 11.69 -2.99 -15.24
N LYS A 204 12.23 -3.03 -14.01
CA LYS A 204 12.69 -4.26 -13.35
C LYS A 204 11.84 -4.56 -12.13
N SER A 205 11.48 -5.82 -11.95
CA SER A 205 10.61 -6.28 -10.86
C SER A 205 11.17 -6.01 -9.47
N ASP A 206 12.48 -6.07 -9.28
CA ASP A 206 13.16 -5.77 -8.01
C ASP A 206 13.12 -4.29 -7.62
N SER A 207 12.93 -3.40 -8.60
CA SER A 207 12.87 -1.94 -8.41
C SER A 207 11.45 -1.37 -8.45
N VAL A 208 10.48 -2.15 -8.94
CA VAL A 208 9.08 -1.72 -9.10
C VAL A 208 8.13 -2.81 -8.58
N PRO A 209 8.01 -2.95 -7.26
CA PRO A 209 7.14 -3.94 -6.65
C PRO A 209 5.66 -3.69 -6.97
N LEU A 210 4.86 -4.77 -6.92
CA LEU A 210 3.41 -4.74 -7.05
C LEU A 210 2.77 -4.85 -5.65
N LEU A 211 1.95 -3.88 -5.28
CA LEU A 211 1.15 -3.91 -4.06
C LEU A 211 -0.30 -4.14 -4.42
N ALA A 212 -0.90 -5.22 -3.95
CA ALA A 212 -2.29 -5.58 -4.23
C ALA A 212 -3.12 -5.55 -2.94
N GLY A 213 -4.22 -4.79 -2.92
CA GLY A 213 -5.13 -4.70 -1.79
C GLY A 213 -6.14 -5.84 -1.77
N GLU A 214 -6.46 -6.32 -0.58
CA GLU A 214 -7.61 -7.17 -0.35
C GLU A 214 -8.91 -6.40 -0.61
N VAL A 215 -9.92 -7.08 -1.15
CA VAL A 215 -11.30 -6.56 -1.23
C VAL A 215 -11.89 -6.42 0.18
N VAL A 216 -13.06 -5.80 0.33
CA VAL A 216 -13.70 -5.64 1.66
C VAL A 216 -13.67 -6.96 2.42
N HIS A 217 -13.11 -6.91 3.62
CA HIS A 217 -12.80 -8.10 4.41
C HIS A 217 -14.05 -8.71 5.06
N ALA A 218 -13.99 -9.99 5.41
CA ALA A 218 -15.09 -10.71 6.04
C ALA A 218 -15.53 -10.10 7.39
N ASP A 219 -14.60 -9.51 8.15
CA ASP A 219 -14.90 -8.82 9.41
C ASP A 219 -15.73 -7.53 9.23
N GLN A 220 -15.87 -7.05 7.99
CA GLN A 220 -16.72 -5.94 7.58
C GLN A 220 -17.92 -6.40 6.74
N GLY A 221 -18.21 -7.69 6.73
CA GLY A 221 -19.32 -8.26 5.96
C GLY A 221 -19.11 -8.31 4.45
N GLY A 222 -17.87 -8.21 3.97
CA GLY A 222 -17.54 -8.16 2.54
C GLY A 222 -18.12 -9.32 1.74
N ILE A 223 -19.00 -9.05 0.76
CA ILE A 223 -19.65 -10.08 -0.06
C ILE A 223 -18.68 -10.80 -1.00
N CYS A 224 -17.57 -10.16 -1.32
CA CYS A 224 -16.48 -10.72 -2.13
C CYS A 224 -15.29 -11.22 -1.29
N ALA A 225 -15.40 -11.29 0.05
CA ALA A 225 -14.29 -11.57 0.96
C ALA A 225 -13.57 -12.90 0.69
N SER A 226 -14.25 -13.89 0.10
CA SER A 226 -13.61 -15.16 -0.32
C SER A 226 -12.50 -14.94 -1.36
N MET A 227 -12.55 -13.85 -2.11
CA MET A 227 -11.50 -13.47 -3.07
C MET A 227 -10.16 -13.19 -2.39
N ASN A 228 -10.16 -12.75 -1.13
CA ASN A 228 -8.94 -12.47 -0.39
C ASN A 228 -8.04 -13.71 -0.24
N THR A 229 -8.63 -14.91 -0.16
CA THR A 229 -7.86 -16.17 -0.19
C THR A 229 -7.10 -16.35 -1.50
N ILE A 230 -7.64 -15.87 -2.62
CA ILE A 230 -7.00 -15.95 -3.94
C ILE A 230 -5.95 -14.82 -4.06
N ILE A 231 -6.30 -13.58 -3.66
CA ILE A 231 -5.38 -12.44 -3.67
C ILE A 231 -4.13 -12.73 -2.83
N ASN A 232 -4.29 -13.36 -1.67
CA ASN A 232 -3.19 -13.73 -0.77
C ASN A 232 -2.21 -14.77 -1.36
N ARG A 233 -2.53 -15.42 -2.48
CA ARG A 233 -1.62 -16.29 -3.22
C ARG A 233 -0.72 -15.53 -4.21
N LEU A 234 -0.96 -14.25 -4.42
CA LEU A 234 -0.22 -13.46 -5.42
C LEU A 234 1.30 -13.50 -5.22
N PRO A 235 1.87 -13.41 -3.98
CA PRO A 235 3.31 -13.51 -3.78
C PRO A 235 3.93 -14.86 -4.19
N GLN A 236 3.15 -15.94 -4.26
CA GLN A 236 3.61 -17.23 -4.78
C GLN A 236 3.83 -17.18 -6.30
N SER A 237 3.10 -16.31 -7.00
CA SER A 237 3.20 -16.12 -8.45
C SER A 237 4.16 -15.01 -8.83
N ILE A 238 4.22 -13.94 -8.03
CA ILE A 238 5.06 -12.74 -8.22
C ILE A 238 5.82 -12.50 -6.92
N PRO A 239 7.08 -12.94 -6.78
CA PRO A 239 7.84 -12.81 -5.53
C PRO A 239 8.05 -11.36 -5.05
N THR A 240 8.01 -10.39 -5.97
CA THR A 240 8.11 -8.95 -5.69
C THR A 240 6.74 -8.29 -5.49
N SER A 241 5.70 -9.08 -5.22
CA SER A 241 4.38 -8.55 -4.86
C SER A 241 4.11 -8.67 -3.36
N TYR A 242 3.26 -7.78 -2.88
CA TYR A 242 2.86 -7.70 -1.47
C TYR A 242 1.36 -7.50 -1.38
N VAL A 243 0.70 -8.25 -0.51
CA VAL A 243 -0.73 -8.08 -0.27
C VAL A 243 -0.95 -7.12 0.89
N ILE A 244 -1.87 -6.20 0.72
CA ILE A 244 -2.26 -5.18 1.70
C ILE A 244 -3.59 -5.59 2.31
N SER A 245 -3.58 -5.93 3.58
CA SER A 245 -4.79 -6.36 4.29
C SER A 245 -5.81 -5.24 4.40
N SER A 246 -7.07 -5.58 4.14
CA SER A 246 -8.23 -4.72 4.32
C SER A 246 -8.99 -4.98 5.63
N SER A 247 -8.52 -5.90 6.47
CA SER A 247 -9.15 -6.18 7.78
C SER A 247 -9.37 -4.89 8.56
N LYS A 248 -10.57 -4.70 9.09
CA LYS A 248 -11.01 -3.49 9.82
C LYS A 248 -11.04 -2.19 9.00
N CYS A 249 -10.80 -2.23 7.69
CA CYS A 249 -11.10 -1.09 6.82
C CYS A 249 -12.62 -1.06 6.60
N THR A 250 -13.28 -0.04 7.16
CA THR A 250 -14.74 0.05 7.17
C THR A 250 -15.32 0.21 5.77
N ASP A 251 -16.46 -0.45 5.54
CA ASP A 251 -17.19 -0.44 4.28
C ASP A 251 -18.21 0.72 4.21
N ALA A 252 -18.80 0.91 3.03
CA ALA A 252 -19.80 1.94 2.74
C ALA A 252 -21.25 1.48 3.01
N ASN A 253 -21.46 0.42 3.80
CA ASN A 253 -22.73 -0.27 4.06
C ASN A 253 -23.35 -0.98 2.83
N ASP A 254 -22.55 -1.19 1.79
CA ASP A 254 -22.93 -2.02 0.63
C ASP A 254 -22.17 -3.35 0.61
N ASN A 255 -21.28 -3.56 1.58
CA ASN A 255 -20.44 -4.74 1.73
C ASN A 255 -19.51 -5.00 0.53
N LEU A 256 -19.29 -3.99 -0.32
CA LEU A 256 -18.51 -4.07 -1.56
C LEU A 256 -17.46 -2.97 -1.67
N HIS A 257 -17.81 -1.75 -1.29
CA HIS A 257 -16.91 -0.59 -1.36
C HIS A 257 -16.51 -0.13 0.04
N PHE A 258 -15.30 0.40 0.17
CA PHE A 258 -14.89 1.04 1.42
C PHE A 258 -15.55 2.41 1.56
N ASN A 259 -15.85 2.81 2.78
CA ASN A 259 -16.18 4.20 3.07
C ASN A 259 -14.89 5.07 3.12
N SER A 260 -15.06 6.38 3.33
CA SER A 260 -13.91 7.29 3.31
C SER A 260 -12.86 6.96 4.38
N ALA A 261 -13.27 6.50 5.56
CA ALA A 261 -12.33 6.07 6.62
C ALA A 261 -11.58 4.79 6.21
N GLY A 262 -12.28 3.82 5.61
CA GLY A 262 -11.68 2.59 5.08
C GLY A 262 -10.66 2.87 3.98
N TYR A 263 -10.96 3.75 3.02
CA TYR A 263 -10.00 4.16 1.99
C TYR A 263 -8.76 4.85 2.56
N ARG A 264 -8.93 5.73 3.56
CA ARG A 264 -7.80 6.40 4.22
C ARG A 264 -6.89 5.39 4.88
N GLU A 265 -7.47 4.47 5.65
CA GLU A 265 -6.70 3.43 6.34
C GLU A 265 -6.00 2.50 5.36
N LEU A 266 -6.71 2.01 4.35
CA LEU A 266 -6.12 1.14 3.33
C LEU A 266 -4.97 1.83 2.59
N GLY A 267 -5.13 3.11 2.23
CA GLY A 267 -4.08 3.91 1.59
C GLY A 267 -2.82 4.05 2.45
N LYS A 268 -2.99 4.31 3.75
CA LYS A 268 -1.88 4.34 4.71
C LYS A 268 -1.13 3.00 4.77
N ARG A 269 -1.86 1.87 4.73
CA ARG A 269 -1.25 0.53 4.73
C ARG A 269 -0.45 0.24 3.47
N TYR A 270 -0.95 0.63 2.31
CA TYR A 270 -0.18 0.57 1.07
C TYR A 270 1.13 1.37 1.20
N ALA A 271 1.06 2.59 1.71
CA ALA A 271 2.24 3.44 1.91
C ALA A 271 3.22 2.85 2.93
N LYS A 272 2.72 2.36 4.07
CA LYS A 272 3.55 1.70 5.10
C LYS A 272 4.34 0.55 4.50
N LYS A 273 3.68 -0.31 3.71
CA LYS A 273 4.36 -1.41 3.03
C LYS A 273 5.41 -0.90 2.04
N MET A 274 5.08 0.10 1.23
CA MET A 274 6.03 0.66 0.26
C MET A 274 7.24 1.29 0.94
N LEU A 275 7.05 2.05 2.01
CA LEU A 275 8.12 2.64 2.80
C LEU A 275 9.05 1.56 3.39
N GLN A 276 8.49 0.46 3.91
CA GLN A 276 9.27 -0.69 4.38
C GLN A 276 10.13 -1.31 3.28
N ILE A 277 9.56 -1.49 2.07
CA ILE A 277 10.30 -2.00 0.91
C ILE A 277 11.44 -1.05 0.52
N MET A 278 11.23 0.26 0.66
CA MET A 278 12.25 1.28 0.41
C MET A 278 13.27 1.45 1.54
N GLY A 279 13.17 0.65 2.62
CA GLY A 279 14.11 0.69 3.77
C GLY A 279 13.75 1.69 4.87
N TYR A 280 12.57 2.32 4.82
CA TYR A 280 12.07 3.22 5.87
C TYR A 280 11.30 2.41 6.92
N ASN A 281 11.95 2.06 8.02
CA ASN A 281 11.41 1.20 9.08
C ASN A 281 11.11 1.96 10.39
N GLY A 282 11.13 3.29 10.38
CA GLY A 282 10.82 4.14 11.54
C GLY A 282 9.31 4.25 11.81
N PRO A 283 8.92 4.84 12.96
CA PRO A 283 7.53 5.20 13.21
C PRO A 283 7.05 6.19 12.15
N LEU A 284 5.87 5.94 11.58
CA LEU A 284 5.30 6.77 10.53
C LEU A 284 4.66 8.02 11.12
N VAL A 285 4.99 9.20 10.56
CA VAL A 285 4.32 10.47 10.88
C VAL A 285 2.90 10.46 10.28
N GLY A 286 1.92 10.98 11.02
CA GLY A 286 0.54 11.10 10.53
C GLY A 286 -0.28 9.79 10.51
N THR A 287 0.32 8.68 10.90
CA THR A 287 -0.42 7.52 11.33
C THR A 287 -0.53 7.60 12.85
N GLU A 288 -1.71 7.91 13.41
CA GLU A 288 -2.03 7.30 14.68
C GLU A 288 -1.93 5.80 14.40
N GLU A 289 -0.83 5.18 14.87
CA GLU A 289 -0.87 3.75 15.06
C GLU A 289 -2.01 3.52 16.07
N LEU A 290 -3.19 3.22 15.56
CA LEU A 290 -3.96 2.22 16.24
C LEU A 290 -3.02 1.01 16.21
N MET A 291 -2.25 0.83 17.26
CA MET A 291 -1.50 -0.38 17.55
C MET A 291 -2.54 -1.47 17.77
N VAL A 292 -3.21 -1.83 16.66
CA VAL A 292 -4.02 -3.04 16.65
C VAL A 292 -2.99 -4.14 16.56
N ALA A 293 -2.73 -4.76 17.67
CA ALA A 293 -2.01 -6.00 17.72
C ALA A 293 -2.58 -6.89 16.62
N LYS A 294 -1.73 -7.32 15.72
CA LYS A 294 -2.17 -8.09 14.54
C LYS A 294 -2.73 -9.43 14.96
N ASP A 295 -2.21 -9.96 16.06
CA ASP A 295 -2.58 -11.22 16.69
C ASP A 295 -2.34 -11.14 18.18
N PHE A 296 -2.98 -12.01 18.97
CA PHE A 296 -2.60 -12.22 20.35
C PHE A 296 -1.17 -12.72 20.43
N SER A 297 -0.34 -12.12 21.25
CA SER A 297 0.98 -12.66 21.57
C SER A 297 1.25 -12.65 23.06
N LEU A 298 1.97 -13.66 23.53
CA LEU A 298 2.57 -13.71 24.84
C LEU A 298 4.08 -13.92 24.63
N GLU A 299 4.85 -12.90 24.96
CA GLU A 299 6.29 -12.91 24.74
C GLU A 299 7.04 -13.61 25.91
N GLN A 300 8.31 -13.93 25.67
CA GLN A 300 9.20 -14.43 26.71
C GLN A 300 9.45 -13.33 27.74
N ASN A 301 9.33 -13.65 29.03
CA ASN A 301 9.69 -12.73 30.09
C ASN A 301 11.19 -12.36 30.04
N TYR A 302 11.51 -11.13 30.42
CA TYR A 302 12.88 -10.65 30.49
C TYR A 302 13.13 -9.84 31.77
N PRO A 303 14.25 -10.16 32.50
CA PRO A 303 15.19 -11.24 32.26
C PRO A 303 14.59 -12.64 32.48
N ASN A 304 15.17 -13.66 31.81
CA ASN A 304 14.94 -15.08 32.04
C ASN A 304 16.27 -15.82 31.78
N PRO A 305 16.91 -16.42 32.78
CA PRO A 305 16.44 -16.64 34.16
C PRO A 305 16.22 -15.37 34.98
N VAL A 306 15.38 -15.50 36.03
CA VAL A 306 14.95 -14.43 36.93
C VAL A 306 15.59 -14.62 38.29
N SER A 307 16.30 -13.60 38.82
CA SER A 307 16.81 -13.57 40.19
C SER A 307 16.06 -12.58 41.12
N GLY A 308 15.18 -11.75 40.56
CA GLY A 308 14.44 -10.74 41.30
C GLY A 308 13.10 -10.41 40.66
N GLU A 309 13.11 -9.43 39.79
CA GLU A 309 11.92 -9.02 39.00
C GLU A 309 12.09 -9.32 37.52
N THR A 310 10.99 -9.63 36.87
CA THR A 310 10.94 -9.80 35.40
C THR A 310 9.70 -9.15 34.83
N VAL A 311 9.76 -8.75 33.58
CA VAL A 311 8.66 -8.17 32.82
C VAL A 311 8.16 -9.21 31.82
N ILE A 312 6.87 -9.37 31.73
CA ILE A 312 6.17 -10.25 30.78
C ILE A 312 5.44 -9.35 29.79
N PRO A 313 5.94 -9.21 28.55
CA PRO A 313 5.24 -8.49 27.51
C PRO A 313 4.14 -9.36 26.89
N PHE A 314 3.02 -8.74 26.54
CA PHE A 314 1.95 -9.37 25.76
C PHE A 314 1.26 -8.35 24.86
N GLU A 315 0.61 -8.84 23.83
CA GLU A 315 -0.08 -8.00 22.86
C GLU A 315 -1.48 -8.55 22.60
N ILE A 316 -2.48 -7.68 22.52
CA ILE A 316 -3.88 -8.05 22.31
C ILE A 316 -4.45 -7.24 21.13
N PRO A 317 -5.15 -7.88 20.17
CA PRO A 317 -5.61 -7.25 18.94
C PRO A 317 -6.83 -6.34 19.12
N THR A 318 -7.67 -6.60 20.11
CA THR A 318 -8.92 -5.87 20.40
C THR A 318 -9.10 -5.75 21.89
N GLU A 319 -9.84 -4.72 22.34
CA GLU A 319 -10.19 -4.64 23.77
C GLU A 319 -10.86 -5.94 24.24
N THR A 320 -10.28 -6.59 25.21
CA THR A 320 -10.78 -7.85 25.77
C THR A 320 -10.40 -8.01 27.23
N PHE A 321 -11.09 -8.92 27.93
CA PHE A 321 -10.68 -9.32 29.27
C PHE A 321 -9.44 -10.21 29.18
N VAL A 322 -8.41 -9.87 29.97
CA VAL A 322 -7.14 -10.58 30.02
C VAL A 322 -6.96 -11.16 31.43
N SER A 323 -6.74 -12.47 31.49
CA SER A 323 -6.24 -13.17 32.68
C SER A 323 -4.81 -13.61 32.41
N LEU A 324 -3.84 -13.09 33.17
CA LEU A 324 -2.43 -13.50 33.10
C LEU A 324 -2.04 -14.06 34.49
N LYS A 325 -1.71 -15.34 34.54
CA LYS A 325 -1.44 -16.08 35.78
C LYS A 325 -0.12 -16.82 35.71
N VAL A 326 0.56 -16.95 36.86
CA VAL A 326 1.80 -17.70 37.03
C VAL A 326 1.49 -18.96 37.84
N PHE A 327 2.02 -20.11 37.39
CA PHE A 327 1.89 -21.43 38.01
C PHE A 327 3.28 -22.02 38.29
N ASN A 328 3.37 -22.86 39.31
CA ASN A 328 4.55 -23.69 39.49
C ASN A 328 4.50 -24.94 38.59
N ASN A 329 5.55 -25.77 38.64
CA ASN A 329 5.66 -27.01 37.84
C ASN A 329 4.61 -28.09 38.20
N ALA A 330 3.95 -27.97 39.34
CA ALA A 330 2.85 -28.85 39.74
C ALA A 330 1.47 -28.33 39.28
N GLY A 331 1.44 -27.19 38.55
CA GLY A 331 0.20 -26.56 38.08
C GLY A 331 -0.55 -25.73 39.12
N LEU A 332 0.03 -25.52 40.33
CA LEU A 332 -0.57 -24.67 41.33
C LEU A 332 -0.41 -23.20 40.96
N GLU A 333 -1.50 -22.42 40.98
CA GLU A 333 -1.47 -20.98 40.77
C GLU A 333 -0.68 -20.29 41.88
N ILE A 334 0.33 -19.52 41.47
CA ILE A 334 1.19 -18.76 42.38
C ILE A 334 0.71 -17.32 42.49
N LYS A 335 0.34 -16.71 41.33
CA LYS A 335 -0.08 -15.32 41.30
C LYS A 335 -0.87 -15.00 40.03
N GLU A 336 -1.91 -14.18 40.17
CA GLU A 336 -2.55 -13.50 39.07
C GLU A 336 -1.89 -12.12 38.89
N LEU A 337 -1.40 -11.83 37.66
CA LEU A 337 -0.71 -10.60 37.30
C LEU A 337 -1.65 -9.62 36.58
N ALA A 338 -2.65 -10.15 35.92
CA ALA A 338 -3.69 -9.38 35.25
C ALA A 338 -5.02 -10.13 35.32
N GLY A 339 -6.10 -9.40 35.66
CA GLY A 339 -7.48 -9.91 35.73
C GLY A 339 -8.46 -8.78 35.44
N LYS A 340 -8.31 -8.10 34.24
CA LYS A 340 -9.13 -6.96 33.85
C LYS A 340 -9.20 -6.80 32.34
N LYS A 341 -10.06 -5.89 31.88
CA LYS A 341 -10.06 -5.46 30.47
C LYS A 341 -8.83 -4.61 30.15
N TYR A 342 -8.23 -4.90 29.00
CA TYR A 342 -7.14 -4.13 28.39
C TYR A 342 -7.57 -3.64 27.03
N PRO A 343 -7.20 -2.40 26.63
CA PRO A 343 -7.39 -1.94 25.25
C PRO A 343 -6.47 -2.71 24.29
N ALA A 344 -6.76 -2.66 23.00
CA ALA A 344 -5.88 -3.19 21.97
C ALA A 344 -4.46 -2.60 22.09
N GLY A 345 -3.43 -3.39 21.81
CA GLY A 345 -2.04 -2.94 21.81
C GLY A 345 -1.08 -3.78 22.65
N LYS A 346 0.12 -3.25 22.88
CA LYS A 346 1.18 -3.87 23.66
C LYS A 346 1.06 -3.50 25.14
N HIS A 347 1.22 -4.50 25.97
CA HIS A 347 1.12 -4.39 27.42
C HIS A 347 2.27 -5.13 28.10
N THR A 348 2.50 -4.80 29.34
CA THR A 348 3.49 -5.48 30.19
C THR A 348 2.91 -5.77 31.56
N ALA A 349 3.30 -6.90 32.14
CA ALA A 349 3.05 -7.22 33.53
C ALA A 349 4.38 -7.49 34.25
N THR A 350 4.56 -6.93 35.43
CA THR A 350 5.77 -7.16 36.25
C THR A 350 5.50 -8.29 37.26
N PHE A 351 6.46 -9.19 37.35
CA PHE A 351 6.43 -10.30 38.31
C PHE A 351 7.67 -10.27 39.19
N ASN A 352 7.44 -10.30 40.50
CA ASN A 352 8.52 -10.38 41.49
C ASN A 352 8.66 -11.83 41.96
N ALA A 353 9.84 -12.41 41.75
CA ALA A 353 10.17 -13.80 42.02
C ALA A 353 11.03 -13.96 43.29
N ARG A 354 11.35 -12.90 44.04
CA ARG A 354 12.32 -12.90 45.15
C ARG A 354 12.02 -13.92 46.25
N GLU A 355 10.74 -14.15 46.54
CA GLU A 355 10.30 -15.05 47.60
C GLU A 355 10.03 -16.49 47.15
N LEU A 356 10.18 -16.75 45.84
CA LEU A 356 9.93 -18.06 45.26
C LEU A 356 11.19 -18.92 45.24
N LEU A 357 10.99 -20.23 45.26
CA LEU A 357 12.09 -21.19 45.12
C LEU A 357 12.63 -21.22 43.69
N GLU A 358 13.91 -21.57 43.55
CA GLU A 358 14.49 -21.86 42.24
C GLU A 358 13.70 -22.95 41.55
N GLY A 359 13.58 -22.81 40.22
CA GLY A 359 12.88 -23.81 39.43
C GLY A 359 12.15 -23.25 38.23
N ILE A 360 11.33 -24.12 37.65
CA ILE A 360 10.54 -23.83 36.46
C ILE A 360 9.14 -23.38 36.87
N TYR A 361 8.71 -22.26 36.34
CA TYR A 361 7.37 -21.72 36.44
C TYR A 361 6.78 -21.54 35.05
N ILE A 362 5.46 -21.57 34.95
CA ILE A 362 4.73 -21.36 33.70
C ILE A 362 3.81 -20.17 33.90
N TYR A 363 3.80 -19.23 32.99
CA TYR A 363 2.80 -18.18 32.97
C TYR A 363 1.90 -18.34 31.77
N THR A 364 0.61 -18.07 31.94
CA THR A 364 -0.44 -18.28 30.95
C THR A 364 -1.27 -17.01 30.80
N LEU A 365 -1.37 -16.54 29.57
CA LEU A 365 -2.30 -15.49 29.15
C LEU A 365 -3.54 -16.15 28.59
N LYS A 366 -4.71 -15.77 29.08
CA LYS A 366 -6.00 -16.24 28.60
C LYS A 366 -6.93 -15.07 28.34
N THR A 367 -7.60 -15.10 27.19
CA THR A 367 -8.72 -14.23 26.81
C THR A 367 -9.87 -15.10 26.31
N ASP A 368 -10.96 -14.50 25.82
CA ASP A 368 -12.06 -15.26 25.21
C ASP A 368 -11.63 -16.01 23.95
N ASP A 369 -10.68 -15.43 23.18
CA ASP A 369 -10.26 -15.93 21.85
C ASP A 369 -8.83 -16.50 21.82
N TYR A 370 -8.07 -16.45 22.93
CA TYR A 370 -6.66 -16.85 22.96
C TYR A 370 -6.24 -17.46 24.28
N THR A 371 -5.39 -18.48 24.18
CA THR A 371 -4.64 -19.01 25.32
C THR A 371 -3.20 -19.28 24.90
N GLY A 372 -2.24 -18.64 25.56
CA GLY A 372 -0.81 -18.85 25.35
C GLY A 372 -0.08 -19.05 26.65
N SER A 373 0.96 -19.90 26.65
CA SER A 373 1.79 -20.16 27.83
C SER A 373 3.27 -20.07 27.48
N ARG A 374 4.08 -19.62 28.46
CA ARG A 374 5.55 -19.56 28.36
C ARG A 374 6.18 -20.08 29.67
N LYS A 375 7.41 -20.55 29.52
CA LYS A 375 8.24 -21.05 30.59
C LYS A 375 9.11 -19.92 31.15
N MET A 376 9.17 -19.80 32.48
CA MET A 376 10.05 -18.90 33.20
C MET A 376 10.95 -19.73 34.09
N ILE A 377 12.24 -19.39 34.19
CA ILE A 377 13.23 -20.03 35.05
C ILE A 377 13.58 -19.04 36.15
N ILE A 378 13.47 -19.47 37.42
CA ILE A 378 13.92 -18.69 38.56
C ILE A 378 15.24 -19.28 39.06
N GLU A 379 16.25 -18.44 39.17
CA GLU A 379 17.60 -18.72 39.73
C GLU A 379 17.93 -17.68 40.79
N LYS A 380 18.58 -18.11 41.85
CA LYS A 380 19.03 -17.24 42.96
C LYS A 380 20.52 -17.09 43.01
#